data_1064a181b7d446146c9a3b4e6850dca3
#
_entry.id   1064a181b7d446146c9a3b4e6850dca3
#
_cell.length_a   1.000
_cell.length_b   1.000
_cell.length_c   1.000
_cell.angle_alpha   90.00
_cell.angle_beta   90.00
_cell.angle_gamma   90.00
#
_symmetry.space_group_name_H-M   'P 1'
#
loop_
_entity.id
_entity.type
_entity.pdbx_description
1 polymer ?
#
loop_
_entity_poly.entity_id
_entity_poly.type
_entity_poly.pdbx_seq_one_letter_code
_entity_poly.pdbx_strand_id
1 'polypeptide(L)'
;MSAPGRPKREYRSGQREGTPVSALHLTLLGRAYCHLCDEMLDAVRPLAALRGATVTVIDVDTEPALEQAFGDRVPVLFAGDPAGGTELCHFRLDRARVEAVLAEARATTN
;
A
#
# COMPACT_ATOMS: atom_id res chain seq x y z
N MET A 1 19.18 -8.73 7.53
CA MET A 1 18.85 -8.33 7.37
C MET A 1 18.15 -8.12 7.15
N SER A 2 18.16 -8.57 7.06
CA SER A 2 17.48 -8.25 6.78
C SER A 2 16.76 -8.33 6.47
N ALA A 3 16.74 -8.80 6.26
CA ALA A 3 16.11 -8.64 5.79
C ALA A 3 15.48 -8.75 5.58
N PRO A 4 15.55 -9.25 5.39
CA PRO A 4 14.98 -9.00 5.06
C PRO A 4 14.25 -8.71 5.17
N GLY A 5 14.27 -9.07 5.11
CA GLY A 5 13.75 -8.50 5.07
C GLY A 5 13.25 -8.04 5.40
N ARG A 6 13.26 -8.27 5.30
CA ARG A 6 13.00 -7.53 5.52
C ARG A 6 12.47 -6.90 5.72
N PRO A 7 12.66 -7.12 5.80
CA PRO A 7 12.42 -6.24 5.94
C PRO A 7 11.92 -5.61 6.41
N LYS A 8 11.82 -5.96 6.57
CA LYS A 8 11.68 -5.11 6.93
C LYS A 8 11.64 -4.31 7.50
N ARG A 9 11.58 -4.78 7.54
CA ARG A 9 11.73 -3.91 7.94
C ARG A 9 11.68 -3.05 8.27
N GLU A 10 11.89 -3.37 8.27
CA GLU A 10 12.13 -2.36 8.43
C GLU A 10 11.78 -1.54 8.64
N TYR A 11 11.53 -1.96 8.63
CA TYR A 11 11.38 -0.85 8.68
C TYR A 11 11.34 -0.16 9.13
N ARG A 12 11.05 -0.37 9.17
CA ARG A 12 11.18 0.56 9.54
C ARG A 12 11.06 1.46 9.86
N SER A 13 11.17 1.12 9.90
CA SER A 13 11.25 2.22 10.08
C SER A 13 11.25 3.17 10.33
N GLY A 14 11.28 3.13 10.22
CA GLY A 14 11.40 4.14 10.37
C GLY A 14 11.28 4.86 10.56
N GLN A 15 11.32 4.72 10.49
CA GLN A 15 11.41 5.62 10.63
C GLN A 15 11.25 6.36 10.98
N ARG A 16 11.06 6.34 11.26
CA ARG A 16 10.89 7.20 11.72
C ARG A 16 10.92 8.20 12.11
N GLU A 17 11.15 8.04 12.12
CA GLU A 17 11.16 8.91 12.64
C GLU A 17 10.79 10.04 12.25
N GLY A 18 10.46 10.65 12.58
CA GLY A 18 9.99 11.91 12.57
C GLY A 18 9.44 12.46 11.37
N THR A 19 9.28 11.87 10.41
CA THR A 19 8.75 12.46 9.25
C THR A 19 7.66 11.67 8.65
N PRO A 20 6.79 11.32 9.43
CA PRO A 20 5.71 10.49 9.01
C PRO A 20 4.91 11.05 7.87
N VAL A 21 4.70 12.34 7.87
CA VAL A 21 3.88 12.90 6.84
C VAL A 21 4.54 12.88 5.49
N SER A 22 5.84 12.90 5.49
CA SER A 22 6.52 12.92 4.23
C SER A 22 6.51 11.54 3.59
N ALA A 23 6.25 10.55 4.35
CA ALA A 23 6.29 9.20 3.87
C ALA A 23 4.89 8.69 3.68
N LEU A 24 4.34 8.93 2.55
CA LEU A 24 3.04 8.39 2.24
C LEU A 24 3.14 6.88 2.18
N HIS A 25 2.19 6.22 2.75
CA HIS A 25 2.17 4.78 2.84
C HIS A 25 0.94 4.23 2.14
N LEU A 26 1.16 3.27 1.26
CA LEU A 26 0.08 2.56 0.58
C LEU A 26 0.04 1.13 1.07
N THR A 27 -1.16 0.58 1.19
CA THR A 27 -1.34 -0.81 1.59
C THR A 27 -2.15 -1.52 0.53
N LEU A 28 -1.63 -2.64 0.04
CA LEU A 28 -2.33 -3.46 -0.94
C LEU A 28 -2.75 -4.76 -0.29
N LEU A 29 -4.05 -5.00 -0.25
CA LEU A 29 -4.58 -6.27 0.21
C LEU A 29 -4.70 -7.20 -0.97
N GLY A 30 -4.18 -8.40 -0.84
CA GLY A 30 -4.24 -9.37 -1.92
C GLY A 30 -4.22 -10.77 -1.36
N ARG A 31 -4.00 -11.75 -2.23
CA ARG A 31 -3.82 -13.13 -1.82
C ARG A 31 -2.94 -13.84 -2.82
N ALA A 32 -2.44 -14.99 -2.43
CA ALA A 32 -1.59 -15.79 -3.29
C ALA A 32 -2.38 -16.23 -4.52
N TYR A 33 -1.68 -16.37 -5.63
CA TYR A 33 -2.26 -16.84 -6.89
C TYR A 33 -3.38 -15.95 -7.41
N CYS A 34 -3.33 -14.68 -7.06
CA CYS A 34 -4.30 -13.70 -7.52
C CYS A 34 -3.67 -12.90 -8.64
N HIS A 35 -4.10 -13.15 -9.86
CA HIS A 35 -3.52 -12.50 -11.03
C HIS A 35 -3.75 -10.98 -11.00
N LEU A 36 -4.95 -10.56 -10.64
CA LEU A 36 -5.26 -9.14 -10.54
C LEU A 36 -4.45 -8.47 -9.44
N CYS A 37 -4.18 -9.20 -8.35
CA CYS A 37 -3.38 -8.65 -7.26
C CYS A 37 -1.95 -8.37 -7.74
N ASP A 38 -1.38 -9.31 -8.49
CA ASP A 38 -0.04 -9.13 -9.04
C ASP A 38 0.00 -7.97 -10.02
N GLU A 39 -1.02 -7.84 -10.85
CA GLU A 39 -1.09 -6.75 -11.82
C GLU A 39 -1.15 -5.40 -11.13
N MET A 40 -1.97 -5.29 -10.09
CA MET A 40 -2.08 -4.01 -9.39
C MET A 40 -0.78 -3.66 -8.69
N LEU A 41 -0.13 -4.64 -8.07
CA LEU A 41 1.14 -4.39 -7.40
C LEU A 41 2.19 -3.90 -8.39
N ASP A 42 2.29 -4.57 -9.54
CA ASP A 42 3.25 -4.19 -10.56
C ASP A 42 2.99 -2.77 -11.07
N ALA A 43 1.73 -2.38 -11.14
CA ALA A 43 1.37 -1.05 -11.65
C ALA A 43 1.57 0.03 -10.61
N VAL A 44 1.34 -0.27 -9.32
CA VAL A 44 1.42 0.76 -8.30
C VAL A 44 2.86 1.03 -7.83
N ARG A 45 3.75 0.03 -7.91
CA ARG A 45 5.11 0.20 -7.43
C ARG A 45 5.84 1.38 -8.09
N PRO A 46 5.84 1.52 -9.42
CA PRO A 46 6.54 2.66 -10.00
C PRO A 46 5.89 3.99 -9.65
N LEU A 47 4.58 4.03 -9.50
CA LEU A 47 3.92 5.26 -9.11
C LEU A 47 4.35 5.67 -7.70
N ALA A 48 4.40 4.71 -6.79
CA ALA A 48 4.83 4.99 -5.42
C ALA A 48 6.29 5.43 -5.38
N ALA A 49 7.14 4.77 -6.17
CA ALA A 49 8.57 5.09 -6.18
C ALA A 49 8.82 6.51 -6.62
N LEU A 50 8.06 7.00 -7.60
CA LEU A 50 8.23 8.36 -8.09
C LEU A 50 7.94 9.40 -7.03
N ARG A 51 7.14 9.06 -6.04
CA ARG A 51 6.72 10.01 -5.00
C ARG A 51 7.32 9.69 -3.63
N GLY A 52 8.22 8.71 -3.56
CA GLY A 52 8.81 8.32 -2.29
C GLY A 52 7.84 7.65 -1.34
N ALA A 53 6.78 7.07 -1.87
CA ALA A 53 5.82 6.36 -1.04
C ALA A 53 6.24 4.90 -0.84
N THR A 54 5.83 4.32 0.28
CA THR A 54 6.07 2.91 0.54
C THR A 54 4.82 2.11 0.21
N VAL A 55 5.01 0.84 -0.13
CA VAL A 55 3.90 -0.07 -0.41
C VAL A 55 4.07 -1.31 0.45
N THR A 56 3.07 -1.59 1.26
CA THR A 56 3.02 -2.82 2.05
C THR A 56 1.96 -3.72 1.46
N VAL A 57 2.29 -4.99 1.30
CA VAL A 57 1.36 -5.99 0.79
C VAL A 57 0.92 -6.88 1.94
N ILE A 58 -0.37 -7.04 2.11
CA ILE A 58 -0.92 -7.91 3.14
C ILE A 58 -1.73 -9.00 2.46
N ASP A 59 -1.44 -10.25 2.82
CA ASP A 59 -2.19 -11.40 2.32
C ASP A 59 -3.41 -11.57 3.22
N VAL A 60 -4.60 -11.34 2.67
CA VAL A 60 -5.82 -11.41 3.48
C VAL A 60 -6.06 -12.79 4.06
N ASP A 61 -5.49 -13.83 3.45
CA ASP A 61 -5.67 -15.18 3.96
C ASP A 61 -4.95 -15.40 5.29
N THR A 62 -4.04 -14.50 5.66
CA THR A 62 -3.35 -14.57 6.95
C THR A 62 -3.99 -13.67 8.00
N GLU A 63 -5.04 -12.91 7.61
CA GLU A 63 -5.67 -11.94 8.50
C GLU A 63 -7.18 -12.11 8.42
N PRO A 64 -7.76 -12.94 9.28
CA PRO A 64 -9.19 -13.28 9.16
C PRO A 64 -10.13 -12.08 9.09
N ALA A 65 -9.84 -11.03 9.85
CA ALA A 65 -10.71 -9.86 9.81
C ALA A 65 -10.67 -9.15 8.47
N LEU A 66 -9.49 -9.10 7.85
CA LEU A 66 -9.35 -8.48 6.55
C LEU A 66 -9.97 -9.35 5.46
N GLU A 67 -9.81 -10.65 5.58
CA GLU A 67 -10.40 -11.57 4.62
C GLU A 67 -11.92 -11.44 4.65
N GLN A 68 -12.49 -11.38 5.84
CA GLN A 68 -13.93 -11.25 5.97
C GLN A 68 -14.44 -9.93 5.38
N ALA A 69 -13.70 -8.86 5.61
CA ALA A 69 -14.13 -7.54 5.15
C ALA A 69 -13.87 -7.30 3.68
N PHE A 70 -12.77 -7.82 3.15
CA PHE A 70 -12.30 -7.44 1.81
C PHE A 70 -11.98 -8.61 0.89
N GLY A 71 -12.05 -9.84 1.37
CA GLY A 71 -11.53 -10.99 0.62
C GLY A 71 -12.17 -11.16 -0.76
N ASP A 72 -13.42 -10.78 -0.92
CA ASP A 72 -14.11 -10.92 -2.19
C ASP A 72 -13.88 -9.73 -3.13
N ARG A 73 -13.08 -8.75 -2.70
CA ARG A 73 -12.78 -7.57 -3.51
C ARG A 73 -11.30 -7.38 -3.79
N VAL A 74 -10.45 -8.32 -3.38
CA VAL A 74 -9.02 -8.17 -3.61
C VAL A 74 -8.73 -8.16 -5.11
N PRO A 75 -7.74 -7.38 -5.55
CA PRO A 75 -6.88 -6.53 -4.74
C PRO A 75 -7.59 -5.25 -4.32
N VAL A 76 -7.28 -4.78 -3.10
CA VAL A 76 -7.79 -3.51 -2.58
C VAL A 76 -6.61 -2.66 -2.19
N LEU A 77 -6.56 -1.42 -2.67
CA LEU A 77 -5.46 -0.52 -2.39
C LEU A 77 -5.92 0.60 -1.49
N PHE A 78 -5.16 0.84 -0.43
CA PHE A 78 -5.46 1.89 0.55
C PHE A 78 -4.33 2.91 0.59
N ALA A 79 -4.70 4.15 0.85
CA ALA A 79 -3.75 5.15 1.33
C ALA A 79 -3.79 5.04 2.84
N GLY A 80 -2.68 4.67 3.44
CA GLY A 80 -2.62 4.38 4.86
C GLY A 80 -2.96 2.93 5.15
N ASP A 81 -3.36 2.65 6.37
CA ASP A 81 -3.72 1.30 6.78
C ASP A 81 -5.18 1.00 6.46
N PRO A 82 -5.53 -0.26 6.29
CA PRO A 82 -6.93 -0.61 6.05
C PRO A 82 -7.87 -0.15 7.18
N ALA A 83 -7.36 -0.10 8.40
CA ALA A 83 -8.20 0.24 9.55
C ALA A 83 -8.56 1.71 9.59
N GLY A 84 -7.63 2.58 9.23
CA GLY A 84 -7.86 4.02 9.35
C GLY A 84 -7.61 4.79 8.08
N GLY A 85 -7.25 4.12 7.03
CA GLY A 85 -6.90 4.79 5.78
C GLY A 85 -8.10 4.90 4.86
N THR A 86 -7.80 5.29 3.64
CA THR A 86 -8.79 5.53 2.61
C THR A 86 -8.65 4.50 1.50
N GLU A 87 -9.70 3.78 1.20
CA GLU A 87 -9.69 2.85 0.08
C GLU A 87 -9.64 3.65 -1.22
N LEU A 88 -8.67 3.34 -2.07
CA LEU A 88 -8.47 4.05 -3.32
C LEU A 88 -9.12 3.34 -4.50
N CYS A 89 -9.02 2.02 -4.53
CA CYS A 89 -9.59 1.23 -5.61
C CYS A 89 -9.57 -0.25 -5.24
N HIS A 90 -10.29 -1.03 -6.00
CA HIS A 90 -10.25 -2.49 -5.86
C HIS A 90 -10.47 -3.12 -7.23
N PHE A 91 -10.07 -4.38 -7.38
CA PHE A 91 -10.07 -5.16 -8.62
C PHE A 91 -9.08 -4.60 -9.63
N ARG A 92 -9.17 -3.34 -9.96
CA ARG A 92 -8.32 -2.71 -10.96
C ARG A 92 -7.77 -1.41 -10.42
N LEU A 93 -6.57 -1.06 -10.85
CA LEU A 93 -5.93 0.17 -10.42
C LEU A 93 -6.65 1.37 -11.01
N ASP A 94 -7.03 2.29 -10.15
CA ASP A 94 -7.51 3.60 -10.56
C ASP A 94 -6.29 4.52 -10.53
N ARG A 95 -5.58 4.56 -11.65
CA ARG A 95 -4.31 5.24 -11.72
C ARG A 95 -4.43 6.72 -11.42
N ALA A 96 -5.45 7.36 -11.98
CA ALA A 96 -5.62 8.80 -11.78
C ALA A 96 -5.85 9.13 -10.32
N ARG A 97 -6.63 8.31 -9.62
CA ARG A 97 -6.89 8.54 -8.21
C ARG A 97 -5.62 8.34 -7.38
N VAL A 98 -4.86 7.30 -7.69
CA VAL A 98 -3.62 7.05 -6.98
C VAL A 98 -2.63 8.17 -7.20
N GLU A 99 -2.49 8.63 -8.43
CA GLU A 99 -1.58 9.72 -8.73
C GLU A 99 -1.99 11.00 -8.04
N ALA A 100 -3.30 11.27 -7.97
CA ALA A 100 -3.80 12.46 -7.31
C ALA A 100 -3.49 12.43 -5.82
N VAL A 101 -3.71 11.27 -5.19
CA VAL A 101 -3.43 11.13 -3.76
C VAL A 101 -1.95 11.29 -3.46
N LEU A 102 -1.10 10.68 -4.29
CA LEU A 102 0.34 10.78 -4.10
C LEU A 102 0.82 12.22 -4.27
N ALA A 103 0.29 12.92 -5.27
CA ALA A 103 0.68 14.30 -5.50
C ALA A 103 0.21 15.21 -4.36
N GLU A 104 -1.00 14.96 -3.87
CA GLU A 104 -1.56 15.75 -2.80
C GLU A 104 -0.78 15.57 -1.49
N ALA A 105 -0.39 14.33 -1.21
CA ALA A 105 0.38 14.03 -0.02
C ALA A 105 1.72 14.74 -0.05
N ARG A 106 2.37 14.78 -1.22
CA ARG A 106 3.63 15.50 -1.34
C ARG A 106 3.45 16.98 -1.11
N ALA A 107 2.37 17.53 -1.62
CA ALA A 107 2.12 18.97 -1.45
C ALA A 107 1.91 19.31 0.01
N THR A 108 1.26 18.44 0.77
CA THR A 108 0.99 18.74 2.16
C THR A 108 2.18 18.50 3.09
N THR A 109 3.20 17.83 2.60
CA THR A 109 4.37 17.56 3.46
C THR A 109 5.36 18.70 3.48
N ASN A 110 5.17 19.70 2.69
CA ASN A 110 6.08 20.85 2.69
C ASN A 110 5.75 21.87 3.78
#